data_a4724bb5b5b34cc650e20cc957c6c1e6
#
_entry.id   a4724bb5b5b34cc650e20cc957c6c1e6
#
_cell.length_a   1.000
_cell.length_b   1.000
_cell.length_c   1.000
_cell.angle_alpha   90.00
_cell.angle_beta   90.00
_cell.angle_gamma   90.00
#
_symmetry.space_group_name_H-M   'P 1'
#
loop_
_entity.id
_entity.type
_entity.pdbx_description
1 polymer ?
#
loop_
_entity_poly.entity_id
_entity_poly.type
_entity_poly.pdbx_seq_one_letter_code
_entity_poly.pdbx_strand_id
1 'polypeptide(L)'
;PPAAPTLWNGPAITFTKADGADPADPVNQDALTDLVILTRGARGSLFNAVTETAATSSSPAGTEWAQGTTDALDGLTFAPLKAAANNNMRNVPGTAFVLHLIDEDIYIDVTFLTWTPGNSGGGFSYERSTPDE
;
A
#
# COMPACT_ATOMS: atom_id res chain seq x y z
N PRO A 1 25.99 -14.09 3.02
CA PRO A 1 25.57 -12.72 3.20
C PRO A 1 24.09 -12.57 2.92
N PRO A 2 23.42 -11.59 3.54
CA PRO A 2 22.02 -11.36 3.23
C PRO A 2 21.86 -10.90 1.78
N ALA A 3 20.75 -11.28 1.18
CA ALA A 3 20.43 -10.82 -0.16
C ALA A 3 20.22 -9.31 -0.16
N ALA A 4 20.58 -8.66 -1.26
CA ALA A 4 20.28 -7.26 -1.45
C ALA A 4 18.75 -7.05 -1.52
N PRO A 5 18.23 -5.91 -1.08
CA PRO A 5 16.80 -5.63 -1.19
C PRO A 5 16.37 -5.62 -2.66
N THR A 6 15.13 -6.01 -2.91
CA THR A 6 14.57 -6.03 -4.24
C THR A 6 13.76 -4.76 -4.48
N LEU A 7 14.06 -4.06 -5.56
CA LEU A 7 13.26 -2.92 -6.00
C LEU A 7 12.37 -3.35 -7.16
N TRP A 8 11.08 -3.03 -7.08
CA TRP A 8 10.17 -3.30 -8.18
C TRP A 8 10.25 -2.13 -9.16
N ASN A 9 10.91 -2.35 -10.29
CA ASN A 9 11.15 -1.34 -11.32
C ASN A 9 10.39 -1.63 -12.63
N GLY A 10 9.49 -2.60 -12.61
CA GLY A 10 8.68 -2.93 -13.77
C GLY A 10 7.62 -1.87 -14.05
N PRO A 11 6.85 -2.02 -15.13
CA PRO A 11 5.84 -1.04 -15.51
C PRO A 11 4.82 -0.80 -14.41
N ALA A 12 4.39 0.46 -14.28
CA ALA A 12 3.38 0.81 -13.30
C ALA A 12 2.00 0.30 -13.74
N ILE A 13 1.23 -0.19 -12.77
CA ILE A 13 -0.17 -0.56 -12.99
C ILE A 13 -1.05 0.21 -12.01
N THR A 14 -2.32 0.36 -12.36
CA THR A 14 -3.30 1.01 -11.50
C THR A 14 -4.22 -0.03 -10.88
N PHE A 15 -4.36 0.01 -9.56
CA PHE A 15 -5.33 -0.80 -8.84
C PHE A 15 -6.44 0.11 -8.31
N THR A 16 -7.69 -0.30 -8.51
CA THR A 16 -8.86 0.48 -8.07
C THR A 16 -9.85 -0.41 -7.34
N LYS A 17 -10.30 0.05 -6.18
CA LYS A 17 -11.41 -0.56 -5.43
C LYS A 17 -12.53 0.47 -5.33
N ALA A 18 -13.72 0.13 -5.82
CA ALA A 18 -14.87 1.02 -5.77
C ALA A 18 -15.45 1.12 -4.35
N ASP A 19 -16.16 2.23 -4.09
CA ASP A 19 -16.91 2.37 -2.84
C ASP A 19 -17.91 1.23 -2.72
N GLY A 20 -17.98 0.64 -1.53
CA GLY A 20 -18.92 -0.44 -1.26
C GLY A 20 -18.52 -1.80 -1.80
N ALA A 21 -17.40 -1.91 -2.52
CA ALA A 21 -16.93 -3.20 -3.02
C ALA A 21 -16.50 -4.10 -1.86
N ASP A 22 -16.77 -5.40 -2.00
CA ASP A 22 -16.50 -6.36 -0.94
C ASP A 22 -14.99 -6.61 -0.80
N PRO A 23 -14.39 -6.27 0.36
CA PRO A 23 -12.96 -6.49 0.55
C PRO A 23 -12.55 -7.96 0.61
N ALA A 24 -13.48 -8.87 0.80
CA ALA A 24 -13.18 -10.29 0.79
C ALA A 24 -13.12 -10.89 -0.63
N ASP A 25 -13.59 -10.16 -1.63
CA ASP A 25 -13.54 -10.61 -3.01
C ASP A 25 -12.16 -10.32 -3.61
N PRO A 26 -11.47 -11.35 -4.14
CA PRO A 26 -10.12 -11.15 -4.70
C PRO A 26 -10.02 -10.07 -5.78
N VAL A 27 -11.08 -9.79 -6.53
CA VAL A 27 -11.06 -8.74 -7.54
C VAL A 27 -10.85 -7.35 -6.91
N ASN A 28 -11.18 -7.21 -5.62
CA ASN A 28 -11.04 -5.97 -4.87
C ASN A 28 -9.79 -5.96 -4.00
N GLN A 29 -8.86 -6.88 -4.25
CA GLN A 29 -7.63 -7.03 -3.49
C GLN A 29 -6.44 -6.95 -4.44
N ASP A 30 -5.39 -6.25 -4.01
CA ASP A 30 -4.15 -6.17 -4.77
C ASP A 30 -3.15 -7.17 -4.19
N ALA A 31 -3.03 -8.32 -4.83
CA ALA A 31 -2.11 -9.37 -4.40
C ALA A 31 -0.70 -9.01 -4.85
N LEU A 32 0.10 -8.47 -3.94
CA LEU A 32 1.49 -8.11 -4.22
C LEU A 32 2.38 -9.34 -4.20
N THR A 33 2.27 -10.12 -3.13
CA THR A 33 2.99 -11.38 -2.95
C THR A 33 2.09 -12.34 -2.18
N ASP A 34 2.59 -13.55 -1.92
CA ASP A 34 1.85 -14.51 -1.10
C ASP A 34 1.67 -14.05 0.35
N LEU A 35 2.50 -13.12 0.81
CA LEU A 35 2.47 -12.65 2.20
C LEU A 35 1.73 -11.32 2.36
N VAL A 36 1.52 -10.56 1.29
CA VAL A 36 0.88 -9.25 1.38
C VAL A 36 -0.14 -9.06 0.25
N ILE A 37 -1.40 -8.95 0.64
CA ILE A 37 -2.51 -8.65 -0.26
C ILE A 37 -3.23 -7.43 0.30
N LEU A 38 -3.16 -6.30 -0.39
CA LEU A 38 -3.71 -5.05 0.10
C LEU A 38 -5.15 -4.86 -0.33
N THR A 39 -5.98 -4.42 0.62
CA THR A 39 -7.35 -4.01 0.35
C THR A 39 -7.82 -3.03 1.42
N ARG A 40 -9.07 -2.64 1.37
CA ARG A 40 -9.66 -1.68 2.31
C ARG A 40 -11.13 -2.04 2.55
N GLY A 41 -11.57 -1.96 3.81
CA GLY A 41 -12.98 -2.14 4.15
C GLY A 41 -13.80 -0.90 3.85
N ALA A 42 -15.04 -0.84 4.34
CA ALA A 42 -15.92 0.30 4.12
C ALA A 42 -15.43 1.56 4.87
N ARG A 43 -14.52 1.40 5.79
CA ARG A 43 -13.91 2.48 6.58
C ARG A 43 -12.50 2.07 6.98
N GLY A 44 -11.75 3.03 7.50
CA GLY A 44 -10.38 2.78 7.95
C GLY A 44 -9.37 2.84 6.82
N SER A 45 -8.15 2.51 7.14
CA SER A 45 -7.05 2.51 6.19
C SER A 45 -6.93 1.14 5.50
N LEU A 46 -5.82 0.91 4.81
CA LEU A 46 -5.55 -0.36 4.17
C LEU A 46 -5.25 -1.45 5.19
N PHE A 47 -5.49 -2.69 4.82
CA PHE A 47 -5.07 -3.84 5.61
C PHE A 47 -4.56 -4.96 4.70
N ASN A 48 -3.86 -5.93 5.32
CA ASN A 48 -3.30 -7.07 4.60
C ASN A 48 -4.26 -8.26 4.74
N ALA A 49 -4.94 -8.58 3.65
CA ALA A 49 -5.97 -9.62 3.65
C ALA A 49 -5.42 -11.03 3.89
N VAL A 50 -4.11 -11.23 3.85
CA VAL A 50 -3.51 -12.53 4.17
C VAL A 50 -3.73 -12.87 5.65
N THR A 51 -3.58 -11.88 6.53
CA THR A 51 -3.62 -12.08 7.98
C THR A 51 -4.65 -11.23 8.70
N GLU A 52 -5.27 -10.28 8.02
CA GLU A 52 -6.19 -9.33 8.65
C GLU A 52 -7.53 -9.34 7.92
N THR A 53 -8.59 -8.95 8.63
CA THR A 53 -9.94 -8.82 8.04
C THR A 53 -10.42 -7.38 8.07
N ALA A 54 -9.67 -6.48 8.69
CA ALA A 54 -10.00 -5.07 8.78
C ALA A 54 -8.75 -4.29 9.17
N ALA A 55 -8.79 -2.97 9.01
CA ALA A 55 -7.68 -2.09 9.38
C ALA A 55 -7.69 -1.87 10.89
N THR A 56 -7.14 -2.81 11.63
CA THR A 56 -7.07 -2.76 13.09
C THR A 56 -5.76 -2.19 13.61
N SER A 57 -4.80 -1.93 12.72
CA SER A 57 -3.50 -1.36 13.08
C SER A 57 -3.20 -0.15 12.20
N SER A 58 -2.10 0.53 12.51
CA SER A 58 -1.69 1.75 11.78
C SER A 58 -1.15 1.49 10.39
N SER A 59 -0.89 0.23 10.05
CA SER A 59 -0.33 -0.17 8.76
C SER A 59 -0.81 -1.57 8.44
N PRO A 60 -0.98 -1.91 7.14
CA PRO A 60 -1.20 -3.32 6.79
C PRO A 60 -0.07 -4.18 7.36
N ALA A 61 -0.42 -5.36 7.89
CA ALA A 61 0.56 -6.25 8.50
C ALA A 61 1.70 -6.56 7.52
N GLY A 62 2.93 -6.51 8.02
CA GLY A 62 4.11 -6.81 7.21
C GLY A 62 4.59 -5.66 6.32
N THR A 63 4.03 -4.47 6.48
CA THR A 63 4.42 -3.31 5.66
C THR A 63 4.89 -2.13 6.49
N GLU A 64 5.73 -1.32 5.88
CA GLU A 64 6.06 0.02 6.37
C GLU A 64 6.18 0.95 5.15
N TRP A 65 6.05 2.25 5.38
CA TRP A 65 5.86 3.21 4.29
C TRP A 65 6.68 4.48 4.54
N ALA A 66 7.05 5.16 3.45
CA ALA A 66 7.70 6.47 3.53
C ALA A 66 7.28 7.30 2.33
N GLN A 67 7.12 8.59 2.50
CA GLN A 67 6.88 9.48 1.35
C GLN A 67 8.17 9.65 0.58
N GLY A 68 8.12 9.43 -0.72
CA GLY A 68 9.27 9.54 -1.61
C GLY A 68 9.23 8.50 -2.72
N THR A 69 10.40 8.21 -3.28
CA THR A 69 10.52 7.23 -4.35
C THR A 69 11.71 6.30 -4.11
N THR A 70 11.71 5.15 -4.80
CA THR A 70 12.82 4.20 -4.68
C THR A 70 14.14 4.73 -5.22
N ASP A 71 14.12 5.83 -5.98
CA ASP A 71 15.34 6.47 -6.46
C ASP A 71 16.18 7.08 -5.35
N ALA A 72 15.58 7.33 -4.18
CA ALA A 72 16.25 8.02 -3.08
C ALA A 72 15.99 7.32 -1.74
N LEU A 73 16.09 6.00 -1.71
CA LEU A 73 15.79 5.19 -0.51
C LEU A 73 16.60 5.61 0.71
N ASP A 74 17.87 5.96 0.53
CA ASP A 74 18.75 6.28 1.66
C ASP A 74 18.27 7.47 2.48
N GLY A 75 17.48 8.35 1.88
CA GLY A 75 16.96 9.54 2.56
C GLY A 75 15.61 9.30 3.25
N LEU A 76 15.05 8.09 3.16
CA LEU A 76 13.70 7.85 3.64
C LEU A 76 13.71 7.26 5.05
N THR A 77 12.71 7.66 5.83
CA THR A 77 12.44 7.08 7.15
C THR A 77 11.10 6.38 7.07
N PHE A 78 11.10 5.07 7.24
CA PHE A 78 9.89 4.27 7.13
C PHE A 78 9.11 4.25 8.43
N ALA A 79 7.79 4.23 8.31
CA ALA A 79 6.85 4.28 9.43
C ALA A 79 5.57 3.53 9.02
N PRO A 80 4.69 3.22 9.98
CA PRO A 80 3.36 2.73 9.63
C PRO A 80 2.66 3.67 8.65
N LEU A 81 1.81 3.11 7.80
CA LEU A 81 1.16 3.88 6.73
C LEU A 81 0.50 5.16 7.24
N LYS A 82 -0.25 5.09 8.33
CA LYS A 82 -0.94 6.28 8.86
C LYS A 82 0.05 7.35 9.28
N ALA A 83 1.15 6.98 9.93
CA ALA A 83 2.17 7.95 10.31
C ALA A 83 2.89 8.52 9.09
N ALA A 84 3.18 7.68 8.09
CA ALA A 84 3.80 8.14 6.84
C ALA A 84 2.90 9.13 6.10
N ALA A 85 1.59 9.02 6.27
CA ALA A 85 0.59 9.91 5.69
C ALA A 85 0.28 11.10 6.62
N ASN A 86 1.10 11.34 7.64
CA ASN A 86 0.91 12.42 8.62
C ASN A 86 -0.44 12.31 9.34
N ASN A 87 -0.90 11.08 9.58
CA ASN A 87 -2.18 10.77 10.21
C ASN A 87 -3.39 11.34 9.45
N ASN A 88 -3.24 11.53 8.14
CA ASN A 88 -4.29 12.12 7.32
C ASN A 88 -4.36 11.44 5.95
N MET A 89 -5.05 10.29 5.91
CA MET A 89 -5.21 9.54 4.66
C MET A 89 -6.03 10.28 3.61
N ARG A 90 -6.82 11.27 4.03
CA ARG A 90 -7.62 12.07 3.08
C ARG A 90 -6.75 12.90 2.14
N ASN A 91 -5.52 13.16 2.52
CA ASN A 91 -4.60 13.98 1.73
C ASN A 91 -3.61 13.15 0.89
N VAL A 92 -3.76 11.81 0.87
CA VAL A 92 -2.82 10.98 0.10
C VAL A 92 -2.99 11.05 -1.41
N PRO A 93 -4.15 11.40 -2.01
CA PRO A 93 -4.21 11.52 -3.46
C PRO A 93 -3.12 12.46 -4.00
N GLY A 94 -2.37 11.98 -4.99
CA GLY A 94 -1.25 12.70 -5.58
C GLY A 94 0.07 12.56 -4.84
N THR A 95 0.10 11.84 -3.72
CA THR A 95 1.31 11.67 -2.91
C THR A 95 2.00 10.36 -3.27
N ALA A 96 3.30 10.43 -3.53
CA ALA A 96 4.12 9.26 -3.80
C ALA A 96 4.69 8.70 -2.51
N PHE A 97 4.61 7.38 -2.36
CA PHE A 97 5.16 6.64 -1.24
C PHE A 97 6.06 5.52 -1.74
N VAL A 98 6.97 5.09 -0.89
CA VAL A 98 7.62 3.79 -1.05
C VAL A 98 6.99 2.84 -0.05
N LEU A 99 6.50 1.71 -0.54
CA LEU A 99 6.00 0.61 0.28
C LEU A 99 7.12 -0.40 0.45
N HIS A 100 7.43 -0.75 1.69
CA HIS A 100 8.39 -1.78 1.99
C HIS A 100 7.67 -3.01 2.54
N LEU A 101 7.80 -4.13 1.83
CA LEU A 101 7.33 -5.44 2.30
C LEU A 101 8.45 -6.01 3.17
N ILE A 102 8.23 -5.99 4.48
CA ILE A 102 9.32 -6.16 5.45
C ILE A 102 9.96 -7.55 5.36
N ASP A 103 9.14 -8.60 5.40
CA ASP A 103 9.66 -9.97 5.44
C ASP A 103 10.38 -10.37 4.16
N GLU A 104 9.92 -9.84 3.03
CA GLU A 104 10.48 -10.17 1.71
C GLU A 104 11.54 -9.18 1.27
N ASP A 105 11.65 -8.07 1.99
CA ASP A 105 12.59 -6.99 1.70
C ASP A 105 12.44 -6.45 0.27
N ILE A 106 11.18 -6.16 -0.10
CA ILE A 106 10.82 -5.62 -1.41
C ILE A 106 10.37 -4.18 -1.24
N TYR A 107 10.86 -3.29 -2.11
CA TYR A 107 10.47 -1.87 -2.15
C TYR A 107 9.67 -1.59 -3.42
N ILE A 108 8.52 -0.93 -3.27
CA ILE A 108 7.57 -0.68 -4.35
C ILE A 108 7.20 0.80 -4.35
N ASP A 109 7.26 1.44 -5.53
CA ASP A 109 6.74 2.82 -5.67
C ASP A 109 5.23 2.77 -5.74
N VAL A 110 4.56 3.55 -4.90
CA VAL A 110 3.09 3.65 -4.85
C VAL A 110 2.70 5.12 -4.85
N THR A 111 1.83 5.52 -5.77
CA THR A 111 1.26 6.87 -5.78
C THR A 111 -0.25 6.76 -5.66
N PHE A 112 -0.82 7.30 -4.60
CA PHE A 112 -2.27 7.27 -4.45
C PHE A 112 -2.92 8.23 -5.44
N LEU A 113 -4.01 7.77 -6.06
CA LEU A 113 -4.75 8.56 -7.03
C LEU A 113 -6.07 9.06 -6.44
N THR A 114 -6.79 8.19 -5.72
CA THR A 114 -8.04 8.54 -5.05
C THR A 114 -8.10 7.91 -3.67
N TRP A 115 -8.86 8.53 -2.80
CA TRP A 115 -9.11 8.01 -1.45
C TRP A 115 -10.46 8.53 -0.96
N THR A 116 -11.41 7.63 -0.77
CA THR A 116 -12.72 8.00 -0.24
C THR A 116 -12.60 8.29 1.26
N PRO A 117 -12.97 9.49 1.73
CA PRO A 117 -12.80 9.83 3.14
C PRO A 117 -13.80 9.12 4.05
N GLY A 118 -13.35 8.88 5.28
CA GLY A 118 -14.23 8.45 6.38
C GLY A 118 -14.89 7.11 6.14
N ASN A 119 -16.21 7.07 6.39
CA ASN A 119 -17.01 5.84 6.34
C ASN A 119 -17.86 5.77 5.08
N SER A 120 -17.41 6.35 3.99
CA SER A 120 -18.22 6.54 2.78
C SER A 120 -18.02 5.45 1.73
N GLY A 121 -17.68 4.25 2.15
CA GLY A 121 -17.59 3.11 1.25
C GLY A 121 -16.22 2.48 1.07
N GLY A 122 -15.15 3.20 1.42
CA GLY A 122 -13.80 2.62 1.43
C GLY A 122 -13.15 2.44 0.07
N GLY A 123 -13.56 3.22 -0.92
CA GLY A 123 -12.92 3.17 -2.23
C GLY A 123 -11.56 3.82 -2.22
N PHE A 124 -10.68 3.35 -3.09
CA PHE A 124 -9.37 3.97 -3.29
C PHE A 124 -8.76 3.48 -4.59
N SER A 125 -7.74 4.19 -5.06
CA SER A 125 -6.92 3.72 -6.16
C SER A 125 -5.51 4.21 -6.00
N TYR A 126 -4.58 3.44 -6.54
CA TYR A 126 -3.18 3.86 -6.62
C TYR A 126 -2.54 3.28 -7.87
N GLU A 127 -1.42 3.88 -8.24
CA GLU A 127 -0.54 3.35 -9.25
C GLU A 127 0.69 2.80 -8.54
N ARG A 128 1.13 1.62 -8.91
CA ARG A 128 2.31 1.01 -8.27
C ARG A 128 3.20 0.34 -9.29
N SER A 129 4.48 0.26 -8.96
CA SER A 129 5.42 -0.49 -9.78
C SER A 129 5.17 -2.00 -9.66
N THR A 130 5.70 -2.75 -10.60
CA THR A 130 5.60 -4.21 -10.68
C THR A 130 7.00 -4.82 -10.65
N PRO A 131 7.11 -6.14 -10.44
CA PRO A 131 8.42 -6.78 -10.49
C PRO A 131 9.10 -6.56 -11.84
N ASP A 132 10.42 -6.51 -11.82
CA ASP A 132 11.21 -6.50 -13.06
C ASP A 132 10.94 -7.79 -13.83
N GLU A 133 10.93 -7.67 -15.14
CA GLU A 133 10.77 -8.84 -16.00
C GLU A 133 12.09 -9.51 -16.31
#